data_904e6e1cd17ea5575eec1e6587097615
#
_entry.id   904e6e1cd17ea5575eec1e6587097615
#
_cell.length_a   1.000
_cell.length_b   1.000
_cell.length_c   1.000
_cell.angle_alpha   90.00
_cell.angle_beta   90.00
_cell.angle_gamma   90.00
#
_symmetry.space_group_name_H-M   'P 1'
#
loop_
_entity.id
_entity.type
_entity.pdbx_description
1 polymer ?
#
loop_
_entity_poly.entity_id
_entity_poly.type
_entity_poly.pdbx_seq_one_letter_code
_entity_poly.pdbx_strand_id
1 'polypeptide(L)'
;MPQSIGPRSSICIVRLSAIGDVCHVTAVVQAIQRQHPQSPITWIIGRLEHTLLGDLPGIEFIIFDKSKGLGAYRDVLRQLKGRAPFDVLLQMQTSFRSNLLGKILRAKRKIGLPNGYGKELHNLVVNEHVPGSEAFHVLDVYKGFAHILDVPPFDAAWSIPISENDQRRARELVNHNQTYLLLAPSASNSERIWNPENYAALADYAHSKGMTVVVTGSPAQRDIDLARQICELADNAIVNVAGKTSLKELLALCRQARVVVGPDSGTLHMATTQQTPVIGLYAHSNPFRTGPYHGLSYVANSYADIMASRGLQKQMKQWGYRLKGAELMREIKLETVTSLLDRVLSSTEKRPSVSMN
;
A
#
# COMPACT_ATOMS: atom_id res chain seq x y z
N MET A 1 21.57 -23.59 7.76
CA MET A 1 20.25 -23.18 8.29
C MET A 1 20.37 -21.73 8.71
N PRO A 2 19.41 -20.84 8.41
CA PRO A 2 19.44 -19.50 8.96
C PRO A 2 19.48 -19.59 10.49
N GLN A 3 20.30 -18.75 11.13
CA GLN A 3 20.36 -18.72 12.59
C GLN A 3 19.05 -18.15 13.12
N SER A 4 18.36 -18.91 13.97
CA SER A 4 17.17 -18.42 14.67
C SER A 4 17.51 -17.19 15.52
N ILE A 5 16.53 -16.29 15.67
CA ILE A 5 16.72 -15.15 16.56
C ILE A 5 16.37 -15.53 18.01
N GLY A 6 17.12 -14.98 18.96
CA GLY A 6 16.80 -15.16 20.38
C GLY A 6 15.49 -14.41 20.75
N PRO A 7 14.83 -14.78 21.84
CA PRO A 7 13.51 -14.27 22.22
C PRO A 7 13.44 -12.76 22.52
N ARG A 8 14.59 -12.10 22.67
CA ARG A 8 14.71 -10.64 22.93
C ARG A 8 15.60 -9.95 21.89
N SER A 9 15.77 -10.55 20.73
CA SER A 9 16.57 -9.96 19.66
C SER A 9 15.98 -8.64 19.19
N SER A 10 16.81 -7.60 19.16
CA SER A 10 16.40 -6.27 18.67
C SER A 10 16.31 -6.26 17.15
N ILE A 11 15.16 -5.85 16.61
CA ILE A 11 14.88 -5.85 15.18
C ILE A 11 14.73 -4.41 14.69
N CYS A 12 15.51 -4.04 13.67
CA CYS A 12 15.38 -2.75 12.98
C CYS A 12 14.78 -2.98 11.60
N ILE A 13 13.76 -2.22 11.24
CA ILE A 13 13.13 -2.26 9.91
C ILE A 13 13.44 -0.97 9.18
N VAL A 14 13.94 -1.07 7.95
CA VAL A 14 14.15 0.08 7.06
C VAL A 14 13.15 -0.01 5.90
N ARG A 15 12.04 0.71 6.02
CA ARG A 15 11.06 0.94 4.96
C ARG A 15 10.52 2.35 5.07
N LEU A 16 11.03 3.26 4.23
CA LEU A 16 10.74 4.69 4.31
C LEU A 16 9.44 5.08 3.59
N SER A 17 9.12 4.37 2.51
CA SER A 17 8.01 4.67 1.58
C SER A 17 7.77 3.50 0.59
N ALA A 18 6.68 3.48 -0.22
CA ALA A 18 5.57 4.40 -0.21
C ALA A 18 4.41 3.86 0.66
N ILE A 19 3.28 4.61 0.74
CA ILE A 19 2.10 4.24 1.54
C ILE A 19 1.65 2.80 1.25
N GLY A 20 1.51 2.40 -0.03
CA GLY A 20 1.13 1.03 -0.36
C GLY A 20 2.10 -0.03 0.14
N ASP A 21 3.40 0.24 0.02
CA ASP A 21 4.42 -0.69 0.48
C ASP A 21 4.47 -0.81 2.01
N VAL A 22 4.31 0.31 2.75
CA VAL A 22 4.27 0.22 4.22
C VAL A 22 3.00 -0.49 4.70
N CYS A 23 1.88 -0.40 3.96
CA CYS A 23 0.70 -1.24 4.21
C CYS A 23 1.06 -2.74 4.11
N HIS A 24 1.76 -3.16 3.06
CA HIS A 24 2.21 -4.55 2.93
C HIS A 24 3.16 -4.97 4.06
N VAL A 25 4.14 -4.13 4.36
CA VAL A 25 5.12 -4.41 5.42
C VAL A 25 4.46 -4.51 6.79
N THR A 26 3.38 -3.77 7.06
CA THR A 26 2.65 -3.83 8.34
C THR A 26 2.16 -5.25 8.66
N ALA A 27 1.61 -5.99 7.68
CA ALA A 27 1.18 -7.38 7.92
C ALA A 27 2.35 -8.28 8.34
N VAL A 28 3.51 -8.07 7.72
CA VAL A 28 4.75 -8.83 8.04
C VAL A 28 5.25 -8.48 9.43
N VAL A 29 5.30 -7.18 9.77
CA VAL A 29 5.74 -6.71 11.09
C VAL A 29 4.84 -7.24 12.19
N GLN A 30 3.52 -7.21 12.00
CA GLN A 30 2.57 -7.74 12.96
C GLN A 30 2.67 -9.27 13.11
N ALA A 31 3.02 -10.00 12.05
CA ALA A 31 3.33 -11.43 12.16
C ALA A 31 4.61 -11.68 12.97
N ILE A 32 5.66 -10.88 12.75
CA ILE A 32 6.90 -10.94 13.55
C ILE A 32 6.61 -10.62 15.01
N GLN A 33 5.81 -9.60 15.31
CA GLN A 33 5.44 -9.25 16.70
C GLN A 33 4.72 -10.39 17.42
N ARG A 34 3.78 -11.05 16.74
CA ARG A 34 3.05 -12.20 17.32
C ARG A 34 3.98 -13.38 17.65
N GLN A 35 4.95 -13.66 16.77
CA GLN A 35 5.89 -14.76 16.97
C GLN A 35 6.97 -14.41 18.01
N HIS A 36 7.41 -13.15 18.05
CA HIS A 36 8.50 -12.67 18.89
C HIS A 36 8.03 -11.51 19.79
N PRO A 37 7.10 -11.74 20.73
CA PRO A 37 6.44 -10.65 21.49
C PRO A 37 7.39 -9.91 22.44
N GLN A 38 8.55 -10.48 22.77
CA GLN A 38 9.56 -9.83 23.62
C GLN A 38 10.66 -9.12 22.83
N SER A 39 10.69 -9.25 21.50
CA SER A 39 11.70 -8.62 20.64
C SER A 39 11.33 -7.15 20.40
N PRO A 40 12.17 -6.19 20.83
CA PRO A 40 11.92 -4.77 20.53
C PRO A 40 12.07 -4.52 19.03
N ILE A 41 11.05 -3.89 18.44
CA ILE A 41 11.04 -3.51 17.02
C ILE A 41 11.18 -2.00 16.88
N THR A 42 12.20 -1.57 16.16
CA THR A 42 12.38 -0.17 15.73
C THR A 42 12.15 -0.08 14.23
N TRP A 43 11.19 0.74 13.79
CA TRP A 43 10.90 0.95 12.37
C TRP A 43 11.34 2.37 11.95
N ILE A 44 12.33 2.43 11.04
CA ILE A 44 12.73 3.71 10.43
C ILE A 44 11.85 3.94 9.21
N ILE A 45 11.01 4.97 9.30
CA ILE A 45 9.89 5.23 8.38
C ILE A 45 9.91 6.68 7.87
N GLY A 46 9.31 6.94 6.72
CA GLY A 46 9.12 8.29 6.20
C GLY A 46 8.09 9.10 7.03
N ARG A 47 8.20 10.42 6.99
CA ARG A 47 7.30 11.31 7.74
C ARG A 47 5.82 11.11 7.37
N LEU A 48 5.53 11.00 6.07
CA LEU A 48 4.16 10.80 5.59
C LEU A 48 3.62 9.43 6.01
N GLU A 49 4.40 8.39 5.84
CA GLU A 49 4.03 7.03 6.19
C GLU A 49 3.84 6.87 7.70
N HIS A 50 4.61 7.61 8.50
CA HIS A 50 4.44 7.67 9.95
C HIS A 50 3.07 8.24 10.36
N THR A 51 2.49 9.19 9.63
CA THR A 51 1.14 9.71 9.96
C THR A 51 0.05 8.65 9.83
N LEU A 52 0.30 7.59 9.04
CA LEU A 52 -0.61 6.46 8.91
C LEU A 52 -0.37 5.38 9.97
N LEU A 53 0.88 5.12 10.34
CA LEU A 53 1.27 3.92 11.09
C LEU A 53 1.87 4.21 12.46
N GLY A 54 2.13 5.46 12.80
CA GLY A 54 2.90 5.84 14.00
C GLY A 54 2.26 5.48 15.33
N ASP A 55 1.01 5.06 15.34
CA ASP A 55 0.26 4.58 16.50
C ASP A 55 0.13 3.04 16.57
N LEU A 56 0.85 2.30 15.72
CA LEU A 56 0.92 0.84 15.83
C LEU A 56 1.54 0.45 17.17
N PRO A 57 0.87 -0.38 17.98
CA PRO A 57 1.36 -0.73 19.31
C PRO A 57 2.63 -1.58 19.24
N GLY A 58 3.52 -1.39 20.21
CA GLY A 58 4.74 -2.20 20.38
C GLY A 58 5.84 -1.94 19.34
N ILE A 59 5.76 -0.86 18.57
CA ILE A 59 6.78 -0.45 17.60
C ILE A 59 7.34 0.91 17.99
N GLU A 60 8.66 1.00 18.09
CA GLU A 60 9.34 2.28 18.16
C GLU A 60 9.55 2.83 16.74
N PHE A 61 9.03 4.02 16.46
CA PHE A 61 9.23 4.67 15.16
C PHE A 61 10.34 5.71 15.22
N ILE A 62 11.22 5.67 14.22
CA ILE A 62 12.21 6.74 13.97
C ILE A 62 11.87 7.36 12.61
N ILE A 63 11.55 8.65 12.59
CA ILE A 63 11.15 9.35 11.38
C ILE A 63 12.37 9.73 10.56
N PHE A 64 12.45 9.24 9.33
CA PHE A 64 13.39 9.71 8.32
C PHE A 64 12.74 10.82 7.49
N ASP A 65 13.09 12.06 7.76
CA ASP A 65 12.56 13.22 7.04
C ASP A 65 13.41 13.53 5.80
N LYS A 66 12.96 13.05 4.64
CA LYS A 66 13.66 13.25 3.37
C LYS A 66 13.90 14.72 2.97
N SER A 67 13.11 15.66 3.51
CA SER A 67 13.27 17.09 3.22
C SER A 67 14.55 17.67 3.80
N LYS A 68 15.10 17.05 4.83
CA LYS A 68 16.34 17.47 5.50
C LYS A 68 17.63 16.99 4.80
N GLY A 69 17.52 16.31 3.65
CA GLY A 69 18.69 15.79 2.92
C GLY A 69 19.61 14.94 3.82
N LEU A 70 20.91 15.31 3.92
CA LEU A 70 21.87 14.62 4.79
C LEU A 70 21.58 14.79 6.29
N GLY A 71 20.84 15.83 6.67
CA GLY A 71 20.39 16.04 8.04
C GLY A 71 19.50 14.91 8.55
N ALA A 72 18.71 14.28 7.67
CA ALA A 72 17.87 13.15 8.04
C ALA A 72 18.66 11.95 8.59
N TYR A 73 19.81 11.66 7.99
CA TYR A 73 20.70 10.57 8.45
C TYR A 73 21.30 10.90 9.83
N ARG A 74 21.75 12.16 10.03
CA ARG A 74 22.27 12.62 11.33
C ARG A 74 21.20 12.54 12.42
N ASP A 75 19.95 12.89 12.11
CA ASP A 75 18.84 12.84 13.06
C ASP A 75 18.54 11.40 13.49
N VAL A 76 18.52 10.44 12.54
CA VAL A 76 18.39 9.01 12.85
C VAL A 76 19.54 8.53 13.72
N LEU A 77 20.80 8.82 13.33
CA LEU A 77 21.98 8.39 14.11
C LEU A 77 22.02 9.01 15.51
N ARG A 78 21.53 10.25 15.67
CA ARG A 78 21.43 10.90 16.98
C ARG A 78 20.45 10.17 17.90
N GLN A 79 19.30 9.75 17.39
CA GLN A 79 18.30 8.98 18.15
C GLN A 79 18.81 7.58 18.53
N LEU A 80 19.73 7.02 17.76
CA LEU A 80 20.33 5.71 17.99
C LEU A 80 21.67 5.80 18.78
N LYS A 81 22.12 7.02 19.12
CA LYS A 81 23.39 7.23 19.86
C LYS A 81 23.36 6.49 21.18
N GLY A 82 24.44 5.77 21.49
CA GLY A 82 24.59 5.00 22.73
C GLY A 82 23.86 3.64 22.73
N ARG A 83 23.08 3.31 21.72
CA ARG A 83 22.45 1.99 21.62
C ARG A 83 23.45 0.93 21.14
N ALA A 84 23.28 -0.30 21.61
CA ALA A 84 23.95 -1.46 21.04
C ALA A 84 23.56 -1.64 19.57
N PRO A 85 24.39 -2.31 18.74
CA PRO A 85 23.98 -2.72 17.40
C PRO A 85 22.73 -3.57 17.45
N PHE A 86 21.83 -3.39 16.49
CA PHE A 86 20.67 -4.27 16.35
C PHE A 86 21.12 -5.72 16.10
N ASP A 87 20.36 -6.68 16.60
CA ASP A 87 20.63 -8.08 16.27
C ASP A 87 20.29 -8.35 14.81
N VAL A 88 19.17 -7.78 14.31
CA VAL A 88 18.72 -7.92 12.92
C VAL A 88 18.28 -6.58 12.35
N LEU A 89 18.71 -6.29 11.12
CA LEU A 89 18.18 -5.21 10.29
C LEU A 89 17.50 -5.81 9.07
N LEU A 90 16.22 -5.51 8.89
CA LEU A 90 15.42 -5.88 7.72
C LEU A 90 15.43 -4.71 6.72
N GLN A 91 16.25 -4.85 5.69
CA GLN A 91 16.36 -3.84 4.62
C GLN A 91 15.28 -4.08 3.55
N MET A 92 14.07 -3.61 3.82
CA MET A 92 12.89 -3.89 3.01
C MET A 92 12.66 -2.87 1.87
N GLN A 93 13.61 -1.98 1.62
CA GLN A 93 13.57 -0.99 0.54
C GLN A 93 14.92 -0.91 -0.18
N THR A 94 14.91 -0.74 -1.51
CA THR A 94 16.11 -0.81 -2.37
C THR A 94 16.48 0.53 -3.00
N SER A 95 15.87 1.65 -2.60
CA SER A 95 16.26 2.97 -3.09
C SER A 95 17.65 3.37 -2.57
N PHE A 96 18.39 4.16 -3.33
CA PHE A 96 19.71 4.67 -2.93
C PHE A 96 19.70 5.26 -1.51
N ARG A 97 18.69 6.07 -1.19
CA ARG A 97 18.52 6.69 0.12
C ARG A 97 18.36 5.65 1.24
N SER A 98 17.55 4.63 1.05
CA SER A 98 17.35 3.58 2.04
C SER A 98 18.58 2.68 2.16
N ASN A 99 19.29 2.43 1.07
CA ASN A 99 20.52 1.65 1.07
C ASN A 99 21.64 2.39 1.81
N LEU A 100 21.79 3.70 1.58
CA LEU A 100 22.76 4.51 2.35
C LEU A 100 22.43 4.47 3.85
N LEU A 101 21.16 4.57 4.22
CA LEU A 101 20.72 4.43 5.61
C LEU A 101 21.07 3.06 6.16
N GLY A 102 20.71 1.97 5.49
CA GLY A 102 21.05 0.61 5.90
C GLY A 102 22.54 0.35 6.03
N LYS A 103 23.37 1.04 5.20
CA LYS A 103 24.85 0.93 5.28
C LYS A 103 25.40 1.50 6.59
N ILE A 104 24.91 2.67 7.02
CA ILE A 104 25.40 3.36 8.21
C ILE A 104 24.83 2.83 9.53
N LEU A 105 23.69 2.14 9.49
CA LEU A 105 23.11 1.49 10.66
C LEU A 105 23.96 0.29 11.09
N ARG A 106 24.09 0.11 12.42
CA ARG A 106 24.86 -0.97 13.01
C ARG A 106 23.93 -2.15 13.33
N ALA A 107 24.15 -3.28 12.69
CA ALA A 107 23.42 -4.52 12.96
C ALA A 107 24.34 -5.73 12.74
N LYS A 108 24.11 -6.81 13.49
CA LYS A 108 24.84 -8.09 13.36
C LYS A 108 24.48 -8.79 12.06
N ARG A 109 23.17 -8.88 11.77
CA ARG A 109 22.60 -9.43 10.53
C ARG A 109 21.87 -8.34 9.77
N LYS A 110 22.14 -8.20 8.48
CA LYS A 110 21.47 -7.26 7.59
C LYS A 110 20.84 -8.06 6.46
N ILE A 111 19.53 -8.25 6.54
CA ILE A 111 18.76 -9.10 5.66
C ILE A 111 18.11 -8.23 4.58
N GLY A 112 18.28 -8.60 3.32
CA GLY A 112 17.72 -7.90 2.17
C GLY A 112 16.75 -8.74 1.35
N LEU A 113 16.20 -8.13 0.30
CA LEU A 113 15.36 -8.79 -0.68
C LEU A 113 16.08 -9.96 -1.36
N PRO A 114 15.35 -10.89 -2.00
CA PRO A 114 15.96 -11.99 -2.73
C PRO A 114 16.98 -11.49 -3.76
N ASN A 115 18.00 -12.30 -4.05
CA ASN A 115 18.97 -11.98 -5.08
C ASN A 115 18.29 -11.66 -6.42
N GLY A 116 18.75 -10.61 -7.09
CA GLY A 116 18.15 -10.12 -8.33
C GLY A 116 16.96 -9.15 -8.16
N TYR A 117 16.40 -8.99 -6.95
CA TYR A 117 15.31 -8.05 -6.67
C TYR A 117 15.84 -6.70 -6.13
N GLY A 118 17.08 -6.68 -5.66
CA GLY A 118 17.77 -5.49 -5.19
C GLY A 118 18.17 -4.54 -6.32
N LYS A 119 18.10 -3.25 -6.05
CA LYS A 119 18.54 -2.15 -6.93
C LYS A 119 19.55 -1.27 -6.19
N GLU A 120 20.24 -0.41 -6.94
CA GLU A 120 21.03 0.69 -6.37
C GLU A 120 22.01 0.26 -5.27
N LEU A 121 22.83 -0.73 -5.56
CA LEU A 121 23.88 -1.24 -4.66
C LEU A 121 23.33 -1.95 -3.39
N HIS A 122 22.09 -2.42 -3.42
CA HIS A 122 21.45 -3.10 -2.29
C HIS A 122 22.31 -4.24 -1.73
N ASN A 123 22.91 -5.06 -2.60
CA ASN A 123 23.75 -6.20 -2.21
C ASN A 123 25.06 -5.80 -1.47
N LEU A 124 25.45 -4.52 -1.52
CA LEU A 124 26.60 -4.01 -0.74
C LEU A 124 26.22 -3.59 0.68
N VAL A 125 24.93 -3.56 0.97
CA VAL A 125 24.38 -3.14 2.28
C VAL A 125 24.04 -4.33 3.14
N VAL A 126 23.55 -5.41 2.53
CA VAL A 126 23.06 -6.61 3.24
C VAL A 126 24.08 -7.75 3.18
N ASN A 127 24.08 -8.59 4.20
CA ASN A 127 24.92 -9.78 4.26
C ASN A 127 24.13 -11.09 4.20
N GLU A 128 22.79 -10.98 4.20
CA GLU A 128 21.86 -12.11 4.01
C GLU A 128 20.73 -11.66 3.08
N HIS A 129 20.11 -12.64 2.40
CA HIS A 129 18.97 -12.42 1.54
C HIS A 129 17.81 -13.33 1.95
N VAL A 130 16.58 -12.82 1.90
CA VAL A 130 15.43 -13.70 2.02
C VAL A 130 15.43 -14.70 0.87
N PRO A 131 14.95 -15.93 1.09
CA PRO A 131 14.84 -16.92 0.03
C PRO A 131 14.05 -16.39 -1.16
N GLY A 132 14.42 -16.78 -2.36
CA GLY A 132 13.60 -16.54 -3.54
C GLY A 132 12.23 -17.20 -3.35
N SER A 133 11.17 -16.54 -3.78
CA SER A 133 9.81 -17.07 -3.76
C SER A 133 9.33 -17.29 -5.18
N GLU A 134 8.61 -18.38 -5.42
CA GLU A 134 7.83 -18.55 -6.65
C GLU A 134 6.63 -17.59 -6.69
N ALA A 135 6.21 -17.11 -5.52
CA ALA A 135 5.16 -16.12 -5.40
C ALA A 135 5.60 -14.78 -6.00
N PHE A 136 4.77 -14.24 -6.87
CA PHE A 136 5.09 -13.03 -7.62
C PHE A 136 4.61 -11.76 -6.93
N HIS A 137 3.68 -11.86 -5.96
CA HIS A 137 3.15 -10.69 -5.27
C HIS A 137 4.18 -10.08 -4.31
N VAL A 138 4.27 -8.75 -4.28
CA VAL A 138 5.24 -8.02 -3.45
C VAL A 138 5.13 -8.34 -1.96
N LEU A 139 3.92 -8.54 -1.45
CA LEU A 139 3.70 -8.94 -0.05
C LEU A 139 4.26 -10.33 0.25
N ASP A 140 4.12 -11.29 -0.67
CA ASP A 140 4.67 -12.63 -0.46
C ASP A 140 6.19 -12.61 -0.44
N VAL A 141 6.81 -11.75 -1.24
CA VAL A 141 8.26 -11.51 -1.13
C VAL A 141 8.61 -10.92 0.24
N TYR A 142 7.79 -10.00 0.78
CA TYR A 142 8.02 -9.46 2.12
C TYR A 142 7.77 -10.48 3.23
N LYS A 143 6.88 -11.47 3.05
CA LYS A 143 6.72 -12.58 4.00
C LYS A 143 8.03 -13.38 4.20
N GLY A 144 8.91 -13.40 3.19
CA GLY A 144 10.25 -13.98 3.32
C GLY A 144 11.08 -13.40 4.46
N PHE A 145 10.88 -12.11 4.80
CA PHE A 145 11.55 -11.50 5.97
C PHE A 145 11.03 -12.05 7.30
N ALA A 146 9.76 -12.37 7.41
CA ALA A 146 9.22 -13.03 8.58
C ALA A 146 9.70 -14.49 8.65
N HIS A 147 9.66 -15.19 7.52
CA HIS A 147 10.11 -16.59 7.46
C HIS A 147 11.57 -16.77 7.89
N ILE A 148 12.49 -15.89 7.47
CA ILE A 148 13.92 -15.98 7.88
C ILE A 148 14.13 -15.67 9.38
N LEU A 149 13.09 -15.15 10.06
CA LEU A 149 13.00 -14.95 11.50
C LEU A 149 12.13 -16.04 12.18
N ASP A 150 12.01 -17.23 11.58
CA ASP A 150 11.27 -18.37 12.11
C ASP A 150 9.76 -18.13 12.33
N VAL A 151 9.15 -17.15 11.63
CA VAL A 151 7.71 -16.99 11.61
C VAL A 151 7.11 -18.05 10.68
N PRO A 152 6.20 -18.90 11.16
CA PRO A 152 5.51 -19.87 10.30
C PRO A 152 4.75 -19.19 9.14
N PRO A 153 4.42 -19.91 8.06
CA PRO A 153 3.54 -19.40 7.02
C PRO A 153 2.25 -18.81 7.61
N PHE A 154 1.84 -17.64 7.15
CA PHE A 154 0.66 -16.95 7.67
C PHE A 154 -0.13 -16.26 6.56
N ASP A 155 -1.44 -16.14 6.77
CA ASP A 155 -2.29 -15.29 5.95
C ASP A 155 -2.12 -13.83 6.34
N ALA A 156 -2.07 -12.96 5.33
CA ALA A 156 -1.88 -11.54 5.57
C ALA A 156 -3.12 -10.94 6.24
N ALA A 157 -2.90 -10.37 7.40
CA ALA A 157 -3.93 -9.65 8.16
C ALA A 157 -3.34 -8.35 8.69
N TRP A 158 -4.19 -7.35 8.85
CA TRP A 158 -3.79 -6.02 9.30
C TRP A 158 -4.65 -5.55 10.46
N SER A 159 -4.00 -4.96 11.44
CA SER A 159 -4.65 -4.22 12.52
C SER A 159 -3.99 -2.84 12.60
N ILE A 160 -4.51 -1.89 11.82
CA ILE A 160 -4.05 -0.49 11.83
C ILE A 160 -5.08 0.31 12.64
N PRO A 161 -4.68 0.93 13.75
CA PRO A 161 -5.59 1.69 14.59
C PRO A 161 -6.22 2.87 13.84
N ILE A 162 -7.51 3.08 14.08
CA ILE A 162 -8.25 4.28 13.62
C ILE A 162 -8.98 4.82 14.84
N SER A 163 -8.64 6.04 15.25
CA SER A 163 -9.28 6.65 16.40
C SER A 163 -10.77 6.90 16.18
N GLU A 164 -11.53 6.99 17.25
CA GLU A 164 -12.95 7.37 17.18
C GLU A 164 -13.15 8.75 16.54
N ASN A 165 -12.21 9.67 16.76
CA ASN A 165 -12.21 10.98 16.14
C ASN A 165 -12.06 10.87 14.62
N ASP A 166 -11.09 10.09 14.11
CA ASP A 166 -10.91 9.90 12.67
C ASP A 166 -12.13 9.24 12.03
N GLN A 167 -12.73 8.26 12.72
CA GLN A 167 -13.96 7.62 12.26
C GLN A 167 -15.16 8.58 12.21
N ARG A 168 -15.29 9.47 13.22
CA ARG A 168 -16.34 10.49 13.25
C ARG A 168 -16.14 11.49 12.11
N ARG A 169 -14.92 12.02 11.95
CA ARG A 169 -14.59 12.94 10.86
C ARG A 169 -14.86 12.33 9.48
N ALA A 170 -14.51 11.09 9.27
CA ALA A 170 -14.83 10.39 8.03
C ALA A 170 -16.35 10.33 7.78
N ARG A 171 -17.15 10.01 8.81
CA ARG A 171 -18.62 10.00 8.68
C ARG A 171 -19.19 11.40 8.38
N GLU A 172 -18.69 12.44 9.03
CA GLU A 172 -19.11 13.83 8.77
C GLU A 172 -18.87 14.25 7.32
N LEU A 173 -17.77 13.79 6.71
CA LEU A 173 -17.42 14.11 5.33
C LEU A 173 -18.36 13.48 4.29
N VAL A 174 -18.99 12.35 4.60
CA VAL A 174 -19.82 11.58 3.66
C VAL A 174 -21.30 11.57 3.99
N ASN A 175 -21.73 12.44 4.91
CA ASN A 175 -23.12 12.60 5.30
C ASN A 175 -23.79 11.33 5.85
N HIS A 176 -23.25 10.82 6.95
CA HIS A 176 -23.79 9.77 7.86
C HIS A 176 -24.75 8.71 7.28
N ASN A 177 -24.38 7.46 7.28
CA ASN A 177 -25.22 6.26 7.09
C ASN A 177 -25.55 5.80 5.66
N GLN A 178 -25.00 6.41 4.61
CA GLN A 178 -25.21 5.88 3.26
C GLN A 178 -24.11 4.93 2.85
N THR A 179 -24.51 3.87 2.14
CA THR A 179 -23.55 3.00 1.44
C THR A 179 -22.92 3.77 0.30
N TYR A 180 -21.61 3.84 0.24
CA TYR A 180 -20.92 4.61 -0.80
C TYR A 180 -19.82 3.82 -1.50
N LEU A 181 -19.60 4.22 -2.75
CA LEU A 181 -18.43 3.91 -3.54
C LEU A 181 -17.39 5.02 -3.34
N LEU A 182 -16.15 4.63 -3.01
CA LEU A 182 -15.02 5.58 -2.88
C LEU A 182 -14.17 5.54 -4.16
N LEU A 183 -14.20 6.62 -4.92
CA LEU A 183 -13.30 6.83 -6.06
C LEU A 183 -11.97 7.40 -5.56
N ALA A 184 -10.89 6.69 -5.86
CA ALA A 184 -9.50 7.11 -5.58
C ALA A 184 -8.74 7.27 -6.91
N PRO A 185 -9.05 8.28 -7.73
CA PRO A 185 -8.58 8.37 -9.10
C PRO A 185 -7.09 8.63 -9.24
N SER A 186 -6.46 9.17 -8.19
CA SER A 186 -5.08 9.66 -8.24
C SER A 186 -4.04 8.56 -8.11
N ALA A 187 -2.94 8.71 -8.83
CA ALA A 187 -1.73 7.88 -8.70
C ALA A 187 -0.48 8.76 -8.71
N SER A 188 0.64 8.23 -8.18
CA SER A 188 1.94 8.94 -8.16
C SER A 188 2.48 9.24 -9.56
N ASN A 189 2.17 8.39 -10.56
CA ASN A 189 2.42 8.63 -11.97
C ASN A 189 1.09 8.94 -12.69
N SER A 190 1.01 10.09 -13.36
CA SER A 190 -0.19 10.53 -14.08
C SER A 190 -0.61 9.58 -15.21
N GLU A 191 0.33 8.88 -15.83
CA GLU A 191 0.01 7.87 -16.86
C GLU A 191 -0.91 6.75 -16.35
N ARG A 192 -0.99 6.54 -15.03
CA ARG A 192 -1.85 5.52 -14.41
C ARG A 192 -3.25 6.03 -14.08
N ILE A 193 -3.56 7.27 -14.38
CA ILE A 193 -4.88 7.85 -14.13
C ILE A 193 -5.82 7.45 -15.26
N TRP A 194 -6.98 6.86 -14.90
CA TRP A 194 -8.04 6.55 -15.86
C TRP A 194 -8.74 7.84 -16.29
N ASN A 195 -9.41 7.83 -17.43
CA ASN A 195 -10.07 9.03 -17.96
C ASN A 195 -11.10 9.60 -16.98
N PRO A 196 -11.12 10.91 -16.74
CA PRO A 196 -12.12 11.54 -15.88
C PRO A 196 -13.56 11.26 -16.29
N GLU A 197 -13.83 11.18 -17.60
CA GLU A 197 -15.14 10.84 -18.18
C GLU A 197 -15.61 9.46 -17.74
N ASN A 198 -14.70 8.48 -17.72
CA ASN A 198 -15.01 7.14 -17.29
C ASN A 198 -15.28 7.06 -15.78
N TYR A 199 -14.57 7.85 -14.95
CA TYR A 199 -14.87 7.94 -13.52
C TYR A 199 -16.24 8.59 -13.27
N ALA A 200 -16.61 9.64 -14.04
CA ALA A 200 -17.90 10.28 -13.97
C ALA A 200 -19.02 9.31 -14.35
N ALA A 201 -18.89 8.61 -15.48
CA ALA A 201 -19.86 7.62 -15.92
C ALA A 201 -20.00 6.44 -14.94
N LEU A 202 -18.89 6.00 -14.31
CA LEU A 202 -18.94 5.01 -13.22
C LEU A 202 -19.68 5.54 -11.99
N ALA A 203 -19.52 6.82 -11.67
CA ALA A 203 -20.25 7.46 -10.57
C ALA A 203 -21.74 7.48 -10.83
N ASP A 204 -22.18 7.85 -12.04
CA ASP A 204 -23.58 7.85 -12.44
C ASP A 204 -24.16 6.42 -12.44
N TYR A 205 -23.38 5.45 -12.91
CA TYR A 205 -23.76 4.05 -12.80
C TYR A 205 -23.96 3.61 -11.34
N ALA A 206 -23.05 3.98 -10.44
CA ALA A 206 -23.19 3.64 -9.02
C ALA A 206 -24.42 4.32 -8.40
N HIS A 207 -24.71 5.56 -8.78
CA HIS A 207 -25.96 6.25 -8.38
C HIS A 207 -27.20 5.47 -8.81
N SER A 208 -27.24 4.93 -10.05
CA SER A 208 -28.35 4.11 -10.54
C SER A 208 -28.56 2.84 -9.71
N LYS A 209 -27.54 2.40 -8.98
CA LYS A 209 -27.61 1.28 -8.02
C LYS A 209 -27.93 1.72 -6.57
N GLY A 210 -28.28 2.99 -6.36
CA GLY A 210 -28.63 3.53 -5.05
C GLY A 210 -27.45 3.83 -4.15
N MET A 211 -26.24 3.97 -4.70
CA MET A 211 -25.04 4.30 -3.93
C MET A 211 -24.74 5.81 -3.96
N THR A 212 -24.28 6.33 -2.85
CA THR A 212 -23.56 7.61 -2.84
C THR A 212 -22.17 7.41 -3.43
N VAL A 213 -21.63 8.42 -4.09
CA VAL A 213 -20.26 8.40 -4.60
C VAL A 213 -19.43 9.47 -3.89
N VAL A 214 -18.24 9.06 -3.46
CA VAL A 214 -17.26 9.93 -2.79
C VAL A 214 -15.99 9.91 -3.62
N VAL A 215 -15.43 11.05 -3.97
CA VAL A 215 -14.12 11.14 -4.64
C VAL A 215 -13.07 11.70 -3.70
N THR A 216 -11.93 11.01 -3.61
CA THR A 216 -10.78 11.41 -2.78
C THR A 216 -9.55 11.71 -3.63
N GLY A 217 -8.59 12.42 -3.04
CA GLY A 217 -7.30 12.76 -3.63
C GLY A 217 -6.37 13.37 -2.59
N SER A 218 -5.08 13.40 -2.87
CA SER A 218 -4.10 14.09 -2.01
C SER A 218 -4.34 15.62 -2.03
N PRO A 219 -3.71 16.39 -1.11
CA PRO A 219 -3.79 17.86 -1.14
C PRO A 219 -3.00 18.51 -2.29
N ALA A 220 -2.40 17.74 -3.17
CA ALA A 220 -1.74 18.26 -4.37
C ALA A 220 -2.79 18.85 -5.34
N GLN A 221 -2.50 20.03 -5.89
CA GLN A 221 -3.44 20.73 -6.77
C GLN A 221 -3.93 19.86 -7.93
N ARG A 222 -3.03 19.05 -8.52
CA ARG A 222 -3.37 18.10 -9.60
C ARG A 222 -4.48 17.13 -9.20
N ASP A 223 -4.45 16.61 -7.97
CA ASP A 223 -5.41 15.63 -7.49
C ASP A 223 -6.76 16.30 -7.16
N ILE A 224 -6.70 17.54 -6.62
CA ILE A 224 -7.89 18.37 -6.37
C ILE A 224 -8.58 18.74 -7.70
N ASP A 225 -7.81 19.12 -8.72
CA ASP A 225 -8.33 19.47 -10.04
C ASP A 225 -8.95 18.26 -10.74
N LEU A 226 -8.30 17.09 -10.66
CA LEU A 226 -8.85 15.83 -11.19
C LEU A 226 -10.19 15.49 -10.52
N ALA A 227 -10.26 15.57 -9.19
CA ALA A 227 -11.49 15.27 -8.46
C ALA A 227 -12.61 16.25 -8.83
N ARG A 228 -12.29 17.55 -8.99
CA ARG A 228 -13.24 18.56 -9.45
C ARG A 228 -13.75 18.27 -10.86
N GLN A 229 -12.86 17.98 -11.80
CA GLN A 229 -13.22 17.62 -13.17
C GLN A 229 -14.16 16.40 -13.21
N ILE A 230 -13.92 15.37 -12.42
CA ILE A 230 -14.82 14.20 -12.32
C ILE A 230 -16.21 14.63 -11.83
N CYS A 231 -16.28 15.52 -10.81
CA CYS A 231 -17.57 16.02 -10.31
C CYS A 231 -18.32 16.88 -11.33
N GLU A 232 -17.61 17.66 -12.15
CA GLU A 232 -18.21 18.50 -13.19
C GLU A 232 -18.72 17.70 -14.39
N LEU A 233 -18.14 16.53 -14.65
CA LEU A 233 -18.52 15.64 -15.76
C LEU A 233 -19.66 14.68 -15.42
N ALA A 234 -19.92 14.44 -14.13
CA ALA A 234 -20.95 13.50 -13.70
C ALA A 234 -22.33 14.18 -13.72
N ASP A 235 -23.35 13.44 -14.12
CA ASP A 235 -24.76 13.88 -14.12
C ASP A 235 -25.32 13.97 -12.69
N ASN A 236 -24.78 13.16 -11.77
CA ASN A 236 -25.22 13.09 -10.38
C ASN A 236 -24.18 13.66 -9.41
N ALA A 237 -24.64 14.13 -8.25
CA ALA A 237 -23.77 14.75 -7.25
C ALA A 237 -22.76 13.76 -6.65
N ILE A 238 -21.49 14.13 -6.65
CA ILE A 238 -20.38 13.40 -6.02
C ILE A 238 -19.89 14.19 -4.80
N VAL A 239 -19.71 13.52 -3.67
CA VAL A 239 -19.10 14.13 -2.48
C VAL A 239 -17.59 14.24 -2.69
N ASN A 240 -17.09 15.46 -2.89
CA ASN A 240 -15.67 15.72 -3.13
C ASN A 240 -14.93 15.99 -1.83
N VAL A 241 -14.07 15.03 -1.42
CA VAL A 241 -13.21 15.12 -0.23
C VAL A 241 -11.71 15.20 -0.57
N ALA A 242 -11.36 15.43 -1.84
CA ALA A 242 -9.98 15.58 -2.27
C ALA A 242 -9.28 16.74 -1.52
N GLY A 243 -8.11 16.45 -0.94
CA GLY A 243 -7.35 17.41 -0.14
C GLY A 243 -7.91 17.73 1.25
N LYS A 244 -9.03 17.10 1.66
CA LYS A 244 -9.73 17.42 2.92
C LYS A 244 -9.53 16.37 4.02
N THR A 245 -8.75 15.33 3.76
CA THR A 245 -8.55 14.20 4.70
C THR A 245 -7.10 14.06 5.11
N SER A 246 -6.87 13.74 6.37
CA SER A 246 -5.64 13.09 6.82
C SER A 246 -5.57 11.65 6.28
N LEU A 247 -4.40 10.98 6.37
CA LEU A 247 -4.31 9.56 6.00
C LEU A 247 -5.13 8.66 6.91
N LYS A 248 -5.32 9.02 8.18
CA LYS A 248 -6.17 8.27 9.12
C LYS A 248 -7.66 8.42 8.80
N GLU A 249 -8.10 9.62 8.48
CA GLU A 249 -9.47 9.85 8.01
C GLU A 249 -9.73 9.14 6.67
N LEU A 250 -8.76 9.16 5.74
CA LEU A 250 -8.84 8.40 4.49
C LEU A 250 -8.90 6.88 4.74
N LEU A 251 -8.13 6.37 5.70
CA LEU A 251 -8.20 4.96 6.10
C LEU A 251 -9.59 4.63 6.68
N ALA A 252 -10.18 5.54 7.47
CA ALA A 252 -11.53 5.39 7.98
C ALA A 252 -12.59 5.41 6.86
N LEU A 253 -12.42 6.30 5.86
CA LEU A 253 -13.26 6.30 4.66
C LEU A 253 -13.14 4.97 3.89
N CYS A 254 -11.93 4.48 3.67
CA CYS A 254 -11.72 3.17 3.06
C CYS A 254 -12.43 2.05 3.83
N ARG A 255 -12.35 2.05 5.17
CA ARG A 255 -13.00 1.07 6.04
C ARG A 255 -14.53 1.11 5.94
N GLN A 256 -15.12 2.28 5.76
CA GLN A 256 -16.58 2.48 5.73
C GLN A 256 -17.16 2.30 4.31
N ALA A 257 -16.38 2.50 3.26
CA ALA A 257 -16.82 2.35 1.87
C ALA A 257 -17.32 0.93 1.56
N ARG A 258 -18.35 0.76 0.74
CA ARG A 258 -18.76 -0.55 0.23
C ARG A 258 -17.72 -1.14 -0.71
N VAL A 259 -17.11 -0.27 -1.52
CA VAL A 259 -16.07 -0.61 -2.50
C VAL A 259 -15.19 0.61 -2.74
N VAL A 260 -13.90 0.36 -3.03
CA VAL A 260 -12.94 1.39 -3.45
C VAL A 260 -12.53 1.12 -4.89
N VAL A 261 -12.54 2.13 -5.74
CA VAL A 261 -12.15 2.01 -7.16
C VAL A 261 -11.00 2.97 -7.47
N GLY A 262 -9.97 2.49 -8.13
CA GLY A 262 -8.86 3.33 -8.57
C GLY A 262 -7.68 2.56 -9.17
N PRO A 263 -6.64 3.26 -9.63
CA PRO A 263 -5.42 2.66 -10.16
C PRO A 263 -4.51 2.13 -9.04
N ASP A 264 -3.42 1.45 -9.42
CA ASP A 264 -2.33 1.03 -8.53
C ASP A 264 -1.80 2.22 -7.70
N SER A 265 -2.31 2.40 -6.49
CA SER A 265 -2.06 3.56 -5.63
C SER A 265 -2.08 3.18 -4.14
N GLY A 266 -1.56 4.08 -3.29
CA GLY A 266 -1.54 3.88 -1.84
C GLY A 266 -2.94 3.68 -1.24
N THR A 267 -3.96 4.36 -1.77
CA THR A 267 -5.35 4.29 -1.28
C THR A 267 -5.94 2.90 -1.47
N LEU A 268 -5.65 2.23 -2.60
CA LEU A 268 -6.11 0.85 -2.83
C LEU A 268 -5.50 -0.12 -1.81
N HIS A 269 -4.22 0.04 -1.51
CA HIS A 269 -3.56 -0.78 -0.49
C HIS A 269 -4.10 -0.48 0.91
N MET A 270 -4.38 0.79 1.22
CA MET A 270 -5.07 1.16 2.47
C MET A 270 -6.43 0.47 2.58
N ALA A 271 -7.25 0.50 1.52
CA ALA A 271 -8.54 -0.20 1.48
C ALA A 271 -8.38 -1.72 1.68
N THR A 272 -7.36 -2.32 1.05
CA THR A 272 -7.03 -3.74 1.24
C THR A 272 -6.72 -4.06 2.71
N THR A 273 -6.01 -3.19 3.44
CA THR A 273 -5.74 -3.39 4.87
C THR A 273 -7.00 -3.37 5.73
N GLN A 274 -8.06 -2.74 5.24
CA GLN A 274 -9.37 -2.67 5.92
C GLN A 274 -10.35 -3.74 5.44
N GLN A 275 -9.89 -4.69 4.62
CA GLN A 275 -10.71 -5.76 4.03
C GLN A 275 -11.90 -5.21 3.22
N THR A 276 -11.78 -3.98 2.73
CA THR A 276 -12.78 -3.38 1.85
C THR A 276 -12.57 -3.89 0.44
N PRO A 277 -13.63 -4.33 -0.26
CA PRO A 277 -13.53 -4.72 -1.66
C PRO A 277 -12.88 -3.61 -2.51
N VAL A 278 -11.95 -4.00 -3.38
CA VAL A 278 -11.20 -3.06 -4.21
C VAL A 278 -11.36 -3.45 -5.67
N ILE A 279 -11.86 -2.55 -6.50
CA ILE A 279 -11.80 -2.66 -7.96
C ILE A 279 -10.56 -1.92 -8.43
N GLY A 280 -9.51 -2.68 -8.74
CA GLY A 280 -8.22 -2.14 -9.17
C GLY A 280 -8.16 -1.96 -10.69
N LEU A 281 -7.67 -0.82 -11.16
CA LEU A 281 -7.52 -0.48 -12.58
C LEU A 281 -6.05 -0.63 -12.99
N TYR A 282 -5.74 -1.67 -13.76
CA TYR A 282 -4.37 -2.07 -14.07
C TYR A 282 -4.09 -2.19 -15.57
N ALA A 283 -3.30 -1.26 -16.10
CA ALA A 283 -2.80 -1.28 -17.48
C ALA A 283 -1.26 -1.15 -17.55
N HIS A 284 -0.63 -0.48 -16.57
CA HIS A 284 0.82 -0.22 -16.55
C HIS A 284 1.62 -1.19 -15.71
N SER A 285 1.03 -1.70 -14.64
CA SER A 285 1.67 -2.62 -13.68
C SER A 285 0.96 -3.95 -13.65
N ASN A 286 1.73 -5.02 -13.41
CA ASN A 286 1.17 -6.36 -13.28
C ASN A 286 0.39 -6.49 -11.96
N PRO A 287 -0.94 -6.72 -12.00
CA PRO A 287 -1.75 -6.84 -10.80
C PRO A 287 -1.37 -8.06 -9.94
N PHE A 288 -0.84 -9.12 -10.53
CA PHE A 288 -0.34 -10.27 -9.77
C PHE A 288 0.86 -9.90 -8.89
N ARG A 289 1.55 -8.79 -9.18
CA ARG A 289 2.65 -8.27 -8.38
C ARG A 289 2.21 -7.23 -7.35
N THR A 290 1.36 -6.30 -7.72
CA THR A 290 0.99 -5.13 -6.90
C THR A 290 -0.51 -4.91 -6.77
N GLY A 291 -1.33 -5.88 -7.14
CA GLY A 291 -2.77 -5.79 -7.02
C GLY A 291 -3.27 -5.85 -5.57
N PRO A 292 -4.58 -5.67 -5.34
CA PRO A 292 -5.19 -5.87 -4.03
C PRO A 292 -4.97 -7.30 -3.55
N TYR A 293 -4.26 -7.50 -2.44
CA TYR A 293 -3.75 -8.82 -2.04
C TYR A 293 -4.82 -9.92 -1.92
N HIS A 294 -5.98 -9.60 -1.38
CA HIS A 294 -7.12 -10.53 -1.29
C HIS A 294 -8.20 -10.27 -2.35
N GLY A 295 -7.98 -9.37 -3.30
CA GLY A 295 -9.00 -8.87 -4.23
C GLY A 295 -8.64 -8.98 -5.70
N LEU A 296 -7.73 -9.87 -6.10
CA LEU A 296 -7.30 -10.00 -7.51
C LEU A 296 -8.44 -10.35 -8.47
N SER A 297 -9.50 -11.00 -8.00
CA SER A 297 -10.71 -11.30 -8.79
C SER A 297 -11.51 -10.07 -9.20
N TYR A 298 -11.30 -8.94 -8.52
CA TYR A 298 -11.97 -7.67 -8.81
C TYR A 298 -11.06 -6.66 -9.54
N VAL A 299 -10.05 -7.12 -10.27
CA VAL A 299 -9.15 -6.25 -11.02
C VAL A 299 -9.57 -6.15 -12.48
N ALA A 300 -9.77 -4.93 -12.97
CA ALA A 300 -9.84 -4.63 -14.39
C ALA A 300 -8.40 -4.64 -14.95
N ASN A 301 -8.02 -5.80 -15.50
CA ASN A 301 -6.65 -6.10 -15.90
C ASN A 301 -6.49 -6.02 -17.43
N SER A 302 -6.11 -4.88 -17.95
CA SER A 302 -5.69 -4.72 -19.35
C SER A 302 -4.18 -4.94 -19.54
N TYR A 303 -3.39 -5.04 -18.47
CA TYR A 303 -1.93 -5.21 -18.55
C TYR A 303 -1.54 -6.46 -19.35
N ALA A 304 -2.18 -7.59 -19.09
CA ALA A 304 -1.84 -8.85 -19.76
C ALA A 304 -2.11 -8.80 -21.28
N ASP A 305 -3.24 -8.23 -21.69
CA ASP A 305 -3.62 -8.09 -23.09
C ASP A 305 -2.69 -7.13 -23.84
N ILE A 306 -2.33 -5.99 -23.20
CA ILE A 306 -1.37 -5.04 -23.75
C ILE A 306 0.02 -5.68 -23.88
N MET A 307 0.45 -6.46 -22.90
CA MET A 307 1.72 -7.19 -22.99
C MET A 307 1.72 -8.20 -24.14
N ALA A 308 0.59 -8.90 -24.33
CA ALA A 308 0.43 -9.86 -25.42
C ALA A 308 0.46 -9.15 -26.79
N SER A 309 -0.30 -8.08 -26.97
CA SER A 309 -0.38 -7.33 -28.24
C SER A 309 0.96 -6.69 -28.64
N ARG A 310 1.79 -6.34 -27.65
CA ARG A 310 3.14 -5.77 -27.88
C ARG A 310 4.25 -6.83 -27.97
N GLY A 311 3.94 -8.13 -27.91
CA GLY A 311 4.94 -9.20 -27.96
C GLY A 311 5.87 -9.23 -26.71
N LEU A 312 5.41 -8.71 -25.57
CA LEU A 312 6.21 -8.53 -24.35
C LEU A 312 5.93 -9.59 -23.27
N GLN A 313 5.36 -10.75 -23.62
CA GLN A 313 4.95 -11.78 -22.65
C GLN A 313 6.12 -12.28 -21.77
N LYS A 314 7.34 -12.34 -22.33
CA LYS A 314 8.53 -12.75 -21.56
C LYS A 314 8.84 -11.79 -20.41
N GLN A 315 8.59 -10.48 -20.61
CA GLN A 315 8.82 -9.44 -19.61
C GLN A 315 7.79 -9.46 -18.48
N MET A 316 6.64 -10.12 -18.64
CA MET A 316 5.65 -10.29 -17.56
C MET A 316 6.23 -10.95 -16.31
N LYS A 317 7.22 -11.83 -16.48
CA LYS A 317 7.91 -12.51 -15.37
C LYS A 317 9.07 -11.68 -14.78
N GLN A 318 9.42 -10.55 -15.41
CA GLN A 318 10.51 -9.70 -14.92
C GLN A 318 10.03 -8.89 -13.71
N TRP A 319 10.74 -9.01 -12.60
CA TRP A 319 10.42 -8.29 -11.38
C TRP A 319 10.39 -6.78 -11.59
N GLY A 320 9.25 -6.16 -11.26
CA GLY A 320 9.10 -4.71 -11.33
C GLY A 320 8.99 -4.12 -12.73
N TYR A 321 8.83 -4.95 -13.78
CA TYR A 321 8.57 -4.44 -15.13
C TYR A 321 7.25 -3.66 -15.17
N ARG A 322 7.26 -2.52 -15.84
CA ARG A 322 6.10 -1.64 -16.03
C ARG A 322 6.03 -1.16 -17.47
N LEU A 323 4.85 -1.15 -18.02
CA LEU A 323 4.56 -0.51 -19.29
C LEU A 323 4.59 1.02 -19.13
N LYS A 324 4.89 1.71 -20.23
CA LYS A 324 4.87 3.17 -20.34
C LYS A 324 3.93 3.59 -21.46
N GLY A 325 3.27 4.72 -21.31
CA GLY A 325 2.37 5.31 -22.27
C GLY A 325 1.10 5.83 -21.62
N ALA A 326 0.75 7.09 -21.83
CA ALA A 326 -0.43 7.72 -21.23
C ALA A 326 -1.75 7.14 -21.77
N GLU A 327 -1.71 6.50 -22.94
CA GLU A 327 -2.89 5.89 -23.59
C GLU A 327 -3.34 4.57 -22.97
N LEU A 328 -2.48 3.88 -22.20
CA LEU A 328 -2.73 2.51 -21.77
C LEU A 328 -3.97 2.37 -20.89
N MET A 329 -4.27 3.37 -20.07
CA MET A 329 -5.45 3.34 -19.21
C MET A 329 -6.77 3.40 -20.00
N ARG A 330 -6.75 3.83 -21.26
CA ARG A 330 -7.92 3.82 -22.16
C ARG A 330 -8.34 2.42 -22.58
N GLU A 331 -7.44 1.44 -22.45
CA GLU A 331 -7.74 0.03 -22.70
C GLU A 331 -8.65 -0.57 -21.61
N ILE A 332 -8.78 0.07 -20.46
CA ILE A 332 -9.74 -0.34 -19.43
C ILE A 332 -11.11 0.19 -19.79
N LYS A 333 -12.00 -0.72 -20.19
CA LYS A 333 -13.37 -0.38 -20.62
C LYS A 333 -14.28 -0.14 -19.42
N LEU A 334 -15.20 0.82 -19.53
CA LEU A 334 -16.18 1.14 -18.50
C LEU A 334 -17.04 -0.09 -18.15
N GLU A 335 -17.48 -0.83 -19.15
CA GLU A 335 -18.31 -2.03 -19.00
C GLU A 335 -17.64 -3.11 -18.15
N THR A 336 -16.31 -3.24 -18.25
CA THR A 336 -15.56 -4.15 -17.38
C THR A 336 -15.65 -3.70 -15.92
N VAL A 337 -15.50 -2.40 -15.67
CA VAL A 337 -15.50 -1.84 -14.30
C VAL A 337 -16.91 -1.90 -13.70
N THR A 338 -17.96 -1.58 -14.45
CA THR A 338 -19.36 -1.68 -13.99
C THR A 338 -19.76 -3.13 -13.71
N SER A 339 -19.34 -4.09 -14.55
CA SER A 339 -19.56 -5.52 -14.29
C SER A 339 -18.86 -6.00 -13.01
N LEU A 340 -17.65 -5.50 -12.72
CA LEU A 340 -16.96 -5.78 -11.47
C LEU A 340 -17.69 -5.16 -10.27
N LEU A 341 -18.26 -3.95 -10.43
CA LEU A 341 -19.07 -3.33 -9.40
C LEU A 341 -20.31 -4.17 -9.10
N ASP A 342 -21.04 -4.61 -10.10
CA ASP A 342 -22.22 -5.50 -9.91
C ASP A 342 -21.84 -6.79 -9.16
N ARG A 343 -20.70 -7.38 -9.48
CA ARG A 343 -20.18 -8.57 -8.78
C ARG A 343 -19.88 -8.28 -7.30
N VAL A 344 -19.29 -7.12 -7.00
CA VAL A 344 -19.04 -6.70 -5.60
C VAL A 344 -20.36 -6.46 -4.87
N LEU A 345 -21.35 -5.86 -5.53
CA LEU A 345 -22.65 -5.57 -4.92
C LEU A 345 -23.48 -6.83 -4.67
N SER A 346 -23.40 -7.82 -5.58
CA SER A 346 -24.10 -9.10 -5.46
C SER A 346 -23.42 -10.09 -4.50
N SER A 347 -22.12 -9.88 -4.19
CA SER A 347 -21.43 -10.73 -3.23
C SER A 347 -22.02 -10.57 -1.83
N THR A 348 -22.53 -11.67 -1.28
CA THR A 348 -23.04 -11.76 0.10
C THR A 348 -21.93 -11.89 1.14
N GLU A 349 -20.68 -11.81 0.75
CA GLU A 349 -19.56 -11.84 1.69
C GLU A 349 -19.69 -10.69 2.69
N LYS A 350 -20.30 -11.04 3.84
CA LYS A 350 -20.28 -10.19 5.04
C LYS A 350 -18.80 -9.96 5.37
N ARG A 351 -18.41 -8.71 5.49
CA ARG A 351 -17.12 -8.39 6.13
C ARG A 351 -17.03 -9.18 7.40
N PRO A 352 -15.93 -9.91 7.67
CA PRO A 352 -15.74 -10.46 8.99
C PRO A 352 -15.90 -9.31 9.98
N SER A 353 -16.78 -9.49 10.96
CA SER A 353 -16.97 -8.51 12.03
C SER A 353 -15.61 -8.30 12.68
N VAL A 354 -15.03 -7.12 12.50
CA VAL A 354 -13.84 -6.73 13.25
C VAL A 354 -14.30 -6.64 14.70
N SER A 355 -14.00 -7.68 15.48
CA SER A 355 -14.20 -7.65 16.92
C SER A 355 -13.47 -6.41 17.46
N MET A 356 -14.25 -5.47 17.99
CA MET A 356 -13.73 -4.41 18.82
C MET A 356 -13.26 -5.09 20.12
N ASN A 357 -11.96 -5.32 20.23
CA ASN A 357 -11.25 -5.57 21.48
C ASN A 357 -10.11 -4.57 21.58
#